data_253bfa11b91954ca25172ac73c332d07
#
_entry.id   253bfa11b91954ca25172ac73c332d07
#
_cell.length_a   1.000
_cell.length_b   1.000
_cell.length_c   1.000
_cell.angle_alpha   90.00
_cell.angle_beta   90.00
_cell.angle_gamma   90.00
#
_symmetry.space_group_name_H-M   'P 1'
#
loop_
_entity.id
_entity.type
_entity.pdbx_description
1 polymer ?
#
loop_
_entity_poly.entity_id
_entity_poly.type
_entity_poly.pdbx_seq_one_letter_code
_entity_poly.pdbx_strand_id
1 'polypeptide(L)'
;MILRAVIGVAITVIILAFAGKRLWFLISLARSGKSAVGRTVDPTARVGAEATEVLGQRKLLKWTVPGLAHVFAFWGFLVLGLTILESFGALFVSDFGVPIIGGWPVVGFLEDLFGLLVLVGIGIFAILRATNNPAKMGRASRFFGSHTKGAWLILFMIFLVVATLFLYRGAQSALGNLPFASGAFFSDWLGSLMSGLSETTLQWIETVGIWLQIGVVLAFLVIVLNSKHLHIGAAPVNVYTSRRPNALGPLLPIY
;
A
#
# COMPACT_ATOMS: atom_id res chain seq x y z
N MET A 1 4.49 -27.09 -5.28
CA MET A 1 5.12 -25.98 -6.06
C MET A 1 4.39 -25.70 -7.39
N ILE A 2 4.29 -26.65 -8.34
CA ILE A 2 3.67 -26.40 -9.67
C ILE A 2 2.25 -25.86 -9.55
N LEU A 3 1.35 -26.49 -8.78
CA LEU A 3 -0.02 -26.02 -8.58
C LEU A 3 -0.06 -24.61 -7.97
N ARG A 4 0.81 -24.33 -7.00
CA ARG A 4 0.94 -23.01 -6.36
C ARG A 4 1.30 -21.94 -7.40
N ALA A 5 2.29 -22.19 -8.26
CA ALA A 5 2.70 -21.28 -9.31
C ALA A 5 1.60 -21.07 -10.36
N VAL A 6 0.98 -22.14 -10.87
CA VAL A 6 -0.06 -22.06 -11.91
C VAL A 6 -1.25 -21.22 -11.45
N ILE A 7 -1.77 -21.48 -10.25
CA ILE A 7 -2.91 -20.72 -9.70
C ILE A 7 -2.52 -19.25 -9.47
N GLY A 8 -1.36 -18.99 -8.85
CA GLY A 8 -0.91 -17.62 -8.59
C GLY A 8 -0.67 -16.81 -9.87
N VAL A 9 -0.08 -17.42 -10.90
CA VAL A 9 0.11 -16.79 -12.21
C VAL A 9 -1.23 -16.54 -12.90
N ALA A 10 -2.16 -17.49 -12.86
CA ALA A 10 -3.49 -17.32 -13.45
C ALA A 10 -4.25 -16.15 -12.82
N ILE A 11 -4.29 -16.06 -11.47
CA ILE A 11 -4.88 -14.92 -10.74
C ILE A 11 -4.22 -13.61 -11.19
N THR A 12 -2.90 -13.59 -11.26
CA THR A 12 -2.12 -12.40 -11.63
C THR A 12 -2.47 -11.93 -13.04
N VAL A 13 -2.43 -12.81 -14.03
CA VAL A 13 -2.69 -12.45 -15.43
C VAL A 13 -4.11 -11.91 -15.60
N ILE A 14 -5.11 -12.59 -15.02
CA ILE A 14 -6.51 -12.16 -15.11
C ILE A 14 -6.68 -10.76 -14.53
N ILE A 15 -6.20 -10.52 -13.32
CA ILE A 15 -6.43 -9.23 -12.64
C ILE A 15 -5.60 -8.12 -13.29
N LEU A 16 -4.35 -8.39 -13.72
CA LEU A 16 -3.53 -7.40 -14.41
C LEU A 16 -4.10 -7.01 -15.77
N ALA A 17 -4.81 -7.90 -16.47
CA ALA A 17 -5.52 -7.54 -17.69
C ALA A 17 -6.58 -6.45 -17.45
N PHE A 18 -7.38 -6.59 -16.39
CA PHE A 18 -8.36 -5.56 -15.98
C PHE A 18 -7.70 -4.27 -15.53
N ALA A 19 -6.69 -4.36 -14.65
CA ALA A 19 -5.95 -3.21 -14.15
C ALA A 19 -5.23 -2.46 -15.28
N GLY A 20 -4.59 -3.19 -16.20
CA GLY A 20 -3.87 -2.65 -17.36
C GLY A 20 -4.78 -1.87 -18.31
N LYS A 21 -5.98 -2.40 -18.60
CA LYS A 21 -6.99 -1.70 -19.41
C LYS A 21 -7.36 -0.35 -18.78
N ARG A 22 -7.59 -0.33 -17.47
CA ARG A 22 -7.93 0.90 -16.76
C ARG A 22 -6.76 1.89 -16.71
N LEU A 23 -5.56 1.40 -16.42
CA LEU A 23 -4.35 2.21 -16.40
C LEU A 23 -4.06 2.85 -17.76
N TRP A 24 -4.20 2.07 -18.83
CA TRP A 24 -4.07 2.56 -20.21
C TRP A 24 -5.05 3.68 -20.51
N PHE A 25 -6.32 3.52 -20.12
CA PHE A 25 -7.34 4.57 -20.28
C PHE A 25 -6.91 5.86 -19.55
N LEU A 26 -6.47 5.77 -18.29
CA LEU A 26 -6.04 6.92 -17.51
C LEU A 26 -4.82 7.62 -18.12
N ILE A 27 -3.83 6.86 -18.58
CA ILE A 27 -2.65 7.40 -19.26
C ILE A 27 -3.04 8.07 -20.59
N SER A 28 -3.90 7.44 -21.37
CA SER A 28 -4.38 7.99 -22.64
C SER A 28 -5.15 9.30 -22.42
N LEU A 29 -5.98 9.36 -21.38
CA LEU A 29 -6.69 10.58 -20.98
C LEU A 29 -5.72 11.70 -20.58
N ALA A 30 -4.71 11.38 -19.77
CA ALA A 30 -3.70 12.36 -19.39
C ALA A 30 -2.90 12.88 -20.59
N ARG A 31 -2.61 12.03 -21.58
CA ARG A 31 -1.89 12.37 -22.80
C ARG A 31 -2.73 13.14 -23.82
N SER A 32 -4.05 13.06 -23.76
CA SER A 32 -4.94 13.80 -24.67
C SER A 32 -5.02 15.30 -24.38
N GLY A 33 -4.47 15.74 -23.24
CA GLY A 33 -4.41 17.15 -22.85
C GLY A 33 -3.43 17.97 -23.70
N LYS A 34 -3.58 19.29 -23.67
CA LYS A 34 -2.62 20.20 -24.31
C LYS A 34 -1.28 20.19 -23.57
N SER A 35 -0.18 20.45 -24.29
CA SER A 35 1.15 20.62 -23.73
C SER A 35 1.16 21.68 -22.63
N ALA A 36 1.69 21.35 -21.46
CA ALA A 36 1.80 22.23 -20.31
C ALA A 36 3.24 22.78 -20.22
N VAL A 37 3.52 23.83 -21.00
CA VAL A 37 4.82 24.49 -21.02
C VAL A 37 5.23 24.93 -19.61
N GLY A 38 6.52 24.75 -19.27
CA GLY A 38 7.09 25.17 -18.00
C GLY A 38 6.79 24.27 -16.80
N ARG A 39 6.04 23.14 -16.98
CA ARG A 39 5.70 22.22 -15.87
C ARG A 39 6.86 21.31 -15.43
N THR A 40 7.97 21.29 -16.17
CA THR A 40 9.13 20.46 -15.88
C THR A 40 10.43 21.26 -15.72
N VAL A 41 10.38 22.58 -15.84
CA VAL A 41 11.54 23.43 -15.55
C VAL A 41 11.89 23.42 -14.06
N ASP A 42 13.15 23.66 -13.73
CA ASP A 42 13.69 23.64 -12.37
C ASP A 42 13.52 22.27 -11.67
N PRO A 43 14.16 21.22 -12.15
CA PRO A 43 14.03 19.88 -11.60
C PRO A 43 14.48 19.79 -10.14
N THR A 44 15.48 20.56 -9.72
CA THR A 44 16.00 20.56 -8.34
C THR A 44 14.92 21.03 -7.34
N ALA A 45 14.25 22.13 -7.62
CA ALA A 45 13.17 22.62 -6.76
C ALA A 45 11.95 21.67 -6.75
N ARG A 46 11.74 20.92 -7.84
CA ARG A 46 10.68 19.91 -7.93
C ARG A 46 11.00 18.67 -7.10
N VAL A 47 12.22 18.15 -7.20
CA VAL A 47 12.69 17.06 -6.34
C VAL A 47 12.65 17.47 -4.86
N GLY A 48 13.05 18.71 -4.53
CA GLY A 48 12.91 19.25 -3.17
C GLY A 48 11.46 19.29 -2.69
N ALA A 49 10.51 19.59 -3.59
CA ALA A 49 9.08 19.53 -3.27
C ALA A 49 8.60 18.09 -3.03
N GLU A 50 9.02 17.12 -3.86
CA GLU A 50 8.74 15.70 -3.63
C GLU A 50 9.25 15.25 -2.27
N ALA A 51 10.51 15.56 -1.95
CA ALA A 51 11.12 15.21 -0.68
C ALA A 51 10.33 15.78 0.52
N THR A 52 9.86 17.01 0.43
CA THR A 52 9.19 17.68 1.56
C THR A 52 7.68 17.39 1.64
N GLU A 53 6.97 17.37 0.53
CA GLU A 53 5.51 17.28 0.51
C GLU A 53 5.02 15.84 0.35
N VAL A 54 5.75 14.99 -0.40
CA VAL A 54 5.38 13.58 -0.61
C VAL A 54 6.07 12.68 0.39
N LEU A 55 7.40 12.63 0.41
CA LEU A 55 8.12 11.76 1.34
C LEU A 55 8.03 12.26 2.79
N GLY A 56 8.23 13.54 3.02
CA GLY A 56 8.15 14.17 4.35
C GLY A 56 6.73 14.46 4.82
N GLN A 57 5.73 14.39 3.94
CA GLN A 57 4.31 14.61 4.23
C GLN A 57 3.99 15.87 5.05
N ARG A 58 4.79 16.94 4.85
CA ARG A 58 4.76 18.16 5.64
C ARG A 58 3.37 18.78 5.79
N LYS A 59 2.58 18.80 4.70
CA LYS A 59 1.21 19.35 4.73
C LYS A 59 0.25 18.51 5.55
N LEU A 60 0.39 17.18 5.50
CA LEU A 60 -0.48 16.26 6.23
C LEU A 60 -0.16 16.28 7.73
N LEU A 61 1.11 16.40 8.10
CA LEU A 61 1.55 16.45 9.49
C LEU A 61 1.05 17.70 10.25
N LYS A 62 0.52 18.73 9.56
CA LYS A 62 -0.20 19.84 10.22
C LYS A 62 -1.44 19.36 11.00
N TRP A 63 -1.95 18.20 10.66
CA TRP A 63 -3.04 17.50 11.35
C TRP A 63 -2.45 16.32 12.11
N THR A 64 -1.97 16.55 13.32
CA THR A 64 -1.10 15.62 14.06
C THR A 64 -1.56 14.17 14.04
N VAL A 65 -2.75 13.87 14.53
CA VAL A 65 -3.23 12.47 14.63
C VAL A 65 -3.50 11.82 13.28
N PRO A 66 -4.35 12.37 12.37
CA PRO A 66 -4.57 11.75 11.07
C PRO A 66 -3.34 11.85 10.17
N GLY A 67 -2.50 12.87 10.34
CA GLY A 67 -1.24 13.01 9.59
C GLY A 67 -0.26 11.91 9.95
N LEU A 68 -0.05 11.63 11.24
CA LEU A 68 0.82 10.54 11.68
C LEU A 68 0.30 9.17 11.24
N ALA A 69 -1.01 8.93 11.35
CA ALA A 69 -1.62 7.71 10.84
C ALA A 69 -1.38 7.53 9.32
N HIS A 70 -1.41 8.65 8.57
CA HIS A 70 -1.10 8.63 7.14
C HIS A 70 0.39 8.39 6.86
N VAL A 71 1.30 8.91 7.69
CA VAL A 71 2.73 8.60 7.60
C VAL A 71 2.97 7.10 7.74
N PHE A 72 2.33 6.46 8.71
CA PHE A 72 2.44 5.00 8.90
C PHE A 72 1.92 4.23 7.67
N ALA A 73 0.75 4.63 7.14
CA ALA A 73 0.19 4.00 5.95
C ALA A 73 1.06 4.23 4.71
N PHE A 74 1.61 5.43 4.53
CA PHE A 74 2.43 5.79 3.37
C PHE A 74 3.78 5.08 3.36
N TRP A 75 4.54 5.19 4.45
CA TRP A 75 5.84 4.53 4.55
C TRP A 75 5.70 3.01 4.61
N GLY A 76 4.63 2.54 5.28
CA GLY A 76 4.26 1.13 5.25
C GLY A 76 3.99 0.63 3.82
N PHE A 77 3.25 1.38 3.02
CA PHE A 77 3.03 1.05 1.61
C PHE A 77 4.34 0.92 0.83
N LEU A 78 5.31 1.81 1.05
CA LEU A 78 6.61 1.75 0.37
C LEU A 78 7.45 0.55 0.83
N VAL A 79 7.57 0.34 2.15
CA VAL A 79 8.36 -0.76 2.71
C VAL A 79 7.72 -2.11 2.38
N LEU A 80 6.42 -2.25 2.60
CA LEU A 80 5.69 -3.48 2.28
C LEU A 80 5.57 -3.74 0.77
N GLY A 81 5.96 -2.78 -0.07
CA GLY A 81 6.14 -3.01 -1.51
C GLY A 81 7.13 -4.14 -1.81
N LEU A 82 8.14 -4.35 -0.96
CA LEU A 82 9.09 -5.47 -1.08
C LEU A 82 8.39 -6.82 -0.85
N THR A 83 7.49 -6.91 0.12
CA THR A 83 6.77 -8.15 0.44
C THR A 83 5.86 -8.62 -0.70
N ILE A 84 5.45 -7.69 -1.58
CA ILE A 84 4.72 -8.03 -2.81
C ILE A 84 5.65 -8.81 -3.75
N LEU A 85 6.88 -8.37 -3.94
CA LEU A 85 7.88 -9.08 -4.75
C LEU A 85 8.21 -10.44 -4.13
N GLU A 86 8.33 -10.51 -2.82
CA GLU A 86 8.56 -11.75 -2.08
C GLU A 86 7.41 -12.75 -2.27
N SER A 87 6.16 -12.30 -2.17
CA SER A 87 5.00 -13.18 -2.39
C SER A 87 4.93 -13.73 -3.82
N PHE A 88 5.32 -12.94 -4.83
CA PHE A 88 5.45 -13.44 -6.21
C PHE A 88 6.61 -14.40 -6.37
N GLY A 89 7.75 -14.14 -5.77
CA GLY A 89 8.90 -15.05 -5.78
C GLY A 89 8.60 -16.36 -5.07
N ALA A 90 7.90 -16.28 -3.95
CA ALA A 90 7.46 -17.42 -3.17
C ALA A 90 6.46 -18.34 -3.90
N LEU A 91 5.87 -17.93 -5.01
CA LEU A 91 5.13 -18.84 -5.89
C LEU A 91 6.02 -19.94 -6.49
N PHE A 92 7.29 -19.65 -6.69
CA PHE A 92 8.24 -20.51 -7.40
C PHE A 92 9.31 -21.11 -6.48
N VAL A 93 9.70 -20.38 -5.43
CA VAL A 93 10.76 -20.74 -4.49
C VAL A 93 10.28 -20.48 -3.08
N SER A 94 10.26 -21.51 -2.21
CA SER A 94 9.64 -21.42 -0.87
C SER A 94 10.35 -20.45 0.07
N ASP A 95 11.68 -20.36 -0.02
CA ASP A 95 12.55 -19.48 0.76
C ASP A 95 13.00 -18.25 -0.01
N PHE A 96 12.15 -17.76 -0.94
CA PHE A 96 12.49 -16.63 -1.78
C PHE A 96 12.67 -15.34 -0.97
N GLY A 97 13.86 -14.75 -1.06
CA GLY A 97 14.15 -13.39 -0.64
C GLY A 97 14.48 -12.50 -1.83
N VAL A 98 14.18 -11.21 -1.74
CA VAL A 98 14.55 -10.23 -2.79
C VAL A 98 16.07 -10.26 -3.00
N PRO A 99 16.58 -10.37 -4.24
CA PRO A 99 18.00 -10.43 -4.50
C PRO A 99 18.78 -9.30 -3.79
N ILE A 100 19.95 -9.61 -3.27
CA ILE A 100 20.88 -8.74 -2.54
C ILE A 100 20.44 -8.45 -1.10
N ILE A 101 19.19 -8.02 -0.87
CA ILE A 101 18.74 -7.51 0.44
C ILE A 101 17.83 -8.47 1.19
N GLY A 102 17.20 -9.43 0.50
CA GLY A 102 16.16 -10.30 1.06
C GLY A 102 16.62 -11.29 2.14
N GLY A 103 17.93 -11.42 2.38
CA GLY A 103 18.48 -12.17 3.53
C GLY A 103 18.87 -11.28 4.70
N TRP A 104 18.69 -9.96 4.62
CA TRP A 104 19.14 -9.07 5.68
C TRP A 104 18.12 -8.99 6.83
N PRO A 105 18.54 -9.20 8.08
CA PRO A 105 17.64 -9.11 9.24
C PRO A 105 16.92 -7.77 9.36
N VAL A 106 17.58 -6.67 8.93
CA VAL A 106 16.97 -5.33 8.97
C VAL A 106 15.78 -5.21 8.03
N VAL A 107 15.75 -5.95 6.92
CA VAL A 107 14.60 -5.97 5.99
C VAL A 107 13.42 -6.63 6.67
N GLY A 108 13.59 -7.82 7.23
CA GLY A 108 12.54 -8.49 7.99
C GLY A 108 12.01 -7.65 9.16
N PHE A 109 12.92 -6.98 9.90
CA PHE A 109 12.54 -6.07 10.98
C PHE A 109 11.68 -4.91 10.49
N LEU A 110 12.09 -4.24 9.42
CA LEU A 110 11.35 -3.11 8.87
C LEU A 110 9.98 -3.53 8.32
N GLU A 111 9.88 -4.66 7.65
CA GLU A 111 8.62 -5.16 7.12
C GLU A 111 7.62 -5.50 8.22
N ASP A 112 8.06 -6.19 9.28
CA ASP A 112 7.20 -6.47 10.44
C ASP A 112 6.80 -5.19 11.17
N LEU A 113 7.76 -4.28 11.43
CA LEU A 113 7.49 -3.00 12.09
C LEU A 113 6.47 -2.18 11.30
N PHE A 114 6.69 -2.00 10.00
CA PHE A 114 5.78 -1.22 9.17
C PHE A 114 4.44 -1.92 8.94
N GLY A 115 4.39 -3.24 8.92
CA GLY A 115 3.13 -3.99 8.94
C GLY A 115 2.29 -3.64 10.17
N LEU A 116 2.89 -3.65 11.36
CA LEU A 116 2.21 -3.26 12.60
C LEU A 116 1.84 -1.77 12.63
N LEU A 117 2.74 -0.89 12.17
CA LEU A 117 2.44 0.55 12.09
C LEU A 117 1.29 0.86 11.13
N VAL A 118 1.17 0.14 10.02
CA VAL A 118 0.01 0.23 9.12
C VAL A 118 -1.27 -0.17 9.86
N LEU A 119 -1.26 -1.27 10.61
CA LEU A 119 -2.44 -1.68 11.40
C LEU A 119 -2.85 -0.61 12.42
N VAL A 120 -1.88 0.00 13.11
CA VAL A 120 -2.13 1.14 14.01
C VAL A 120 -2.72 2.32 13.23
N GLY A 121 -2.15 2.67 12.08
CA GLY A 121 -2.61 3.77 11.23
C GLY A 121 -4.06 3.60 10.76
N ILE A 122 -4.40 2.42 10.23
CA ILE A 122 -5.78 2.13 9.80
C ILE A 122 -6.74 2.02 10.98
N GLY A 123 -6.30 1.55 12.14
CA GLY A 123 -7.06 1.58 13.38
C GLY A 123 -7.44 3.01 13.80
N ILE A 124 -6.48 3.94 13.76
CA ILE A 124 -6.73 5.36 13.99
C ILE A 124 -7.75 5.91 12.98
N PHE A 125 -7.59 5.61 11.68
CA PHE A 125 -8.56 6.04 10.67
C PHE A 125 -9.95 5.46 10.89
N ALA A 126 -10.05 4.20 11.30
CA ALA A 126 -11.33 3.56 11.63
C ALA A 126 -12.02 4.25 12.82
N ILE A 127 -11.28 4.55 13.89
CA ILE A 127 -11.78 5.29 15.06
C ILE A 127 -12.24 6.70 14.64
N LEU A 128 -11.42 7.46 13.91
CA LEU A 128 -11.77 8.79 13.44
C LEU A 128 -13.05 8.76 12.57
N ARG A 129 -13.21 7.73 11.74
CA ARG A 129 -14.39 7.59 10.89
C ARG A 129 -15.63 7.17 11.68
N ALA A 130 -15.49 6.32 12.66
CA ALA A 130 -16.59 5.90 13.51
C ALA A 130 -17.10 7.04 14.41
N THR A 131 -16.17 7.82 14.98
CA THR A 131 -16.50 8.96 15.86
C THR A 131 -17.06 10.16 15.10
N ASN A 132 -16.67 10.36 13.83
CA ASN A 132 -17.17 11.45 12.98
C ASN A 132 -18.19 10.96 11.92
N ASN A 133 -19.01 9.99 12.25
CA ASN A 133 -19.93 9.36 11.31
C ASN A 133 -20.99 10.36 10.78
N PRO A 134 -21.08 10.60 9.45
CA PRO A 134 -22.06 11.53 8.87
C PRO A 134 -23.52 11.16 9.16
N ALA A 135 -23.84 9.87 9.33
CA ALA A 135 -25.20 9.43 9.66
C ALA A 135 -25.66 9.93 11.04
N LYS A 136 -24.70 10.16 11.98
CA LYS A 136 -25.00 10.66 13.32
C LYS A 136 -24.83 12.16 13.45
N MET A 137 -23.83 12.73 12.77
CA MET A 137 -23.41 14.13 12.93
C MET A 137 -23.93 15.07 11.82
N GLY A 138 -24.51 14.52 10.74
CA GLY A 138 -24.95 15.32 9.61
C GLY A 138 -23.82 16.19 9.05
N ARG A 139 -24.09 17.45 8.81
CA ARG A 139 -23.12 18.44 8.26
C ARG A 139 -21.94 18.76 9.21
N ALA A 140 -22.06 18.47 10.50
CA ALA A 140 -20.95 18.67 11.44
C ALA A 140 -19.86 17.60 11.29
N SER A 141 -20.14 16.50 10.59
CA SER A 141 -19.13 15.48 10.29
C SER A 141 -18.10 15.97 9.29
N ARG A 142 -16.82 15.72 9.57
CA ARG A 142 -15.72 15.93 8.60
C ARG A 142 -15.88 15.11 7.31
N PHE A 143 -16.67 14.06 7.35
CA PHE A 143 -16.89 13.13 6.24
C PHE A 143 -18.23 13.37 5.54
N PHE A 144 -18.92 14.47 5.84
CA PHE A 144 -20.19 14.81 5.18
C PHE A 144 -20.00 14.89 3.66
N GLY A 145 -20.88 14.24 2.89
CA GLY A 145 -20.79 14.14 1.43
C GLY A 145 -19.74 13.14 0.90
N SER A 146 -18.96 12.46 1.78
CA SER A 146 -18.00 11.45 1.34
C SER A 146 -18.64 10.05 1.22
N HIS A 147 -18.07 9.22 0.32
CA HIS A 147 -18.50 7.83 0.15
C HIS A 147 -18.10 6.96 1.36
N THR A 148 -19.00 6.81 2.32
CA THR A 148 -18.74 6.10 3.59
C THR A 148 -18.39 4.61 3.36
N LYS A 149 -19.19 3.90 2.55
CA LYS A 149 -18.94 2.47 2.25
C LYS A 149 -17.58 2.24 1.58
N GLY A 150 -17.23 3.07 0.58
CA GLY A 150 -15.94 2.96 -0.11
C GLY A 150 -14.76 3.18 0.82
N ALA A 151 -14.86 4.07 1.81
CA ALA A 151 -13.78 4.27 2.76
C ALA A 151 -13.58 3.09 3.72
N TRP A 152 -14.66 2.47 4.20
CA TRP A 152 -14.56 1.25 5.00
C TRP A 152 -13.99 0.08 4.19
N LEU A 153 -14.39 -0.04 2.91
CA LEU A 153 -13.81 -1.04 2.02
C LEU A 153 -12.28 -0.88 1.92
N ILE A 154 -11.78 0.35 1.76
CA ILE A 154 -10.33 0.58 1.67
C ILE A 154 -9.61 0.22 2.97
N LEU A 155 -10.13 0.62 4.13
CA LEU A 155 -9.53 0.25 5.42
C LEU A 155 -9.49 -1.27 5.58
N PHE A 156 -10.57 -1.96 5.19
CA PHE A 156 -10.65 -3.41 5.23
C PHE A 156 -9.66 -4.07 4.25
N MET A 157 -9.52 -3.54 3.03
CA MET A 157 -8.54 -4.06 2.07
C MET A 157 -7.10 -3.90 2.57
N ILE A 158 -6.75 -2.76 3.17
CA ILE A 158 -5.41 -2.57 3.76
C ILE A 158 -5.19 -3.54 4.93
N PHE A 159 -6.22 -3.74 5.77
CA PHE A 159 -6.16 -4.75 6.82
C PHE A 159 -5.91 -6.14 6.24
N LEU A 160 -6.62 -6.54 5.19
CA LEU A 160 -6.44 -7.85 4.55
C LEU A 160 -5.02 -8.00 3.96
N VAL A 161 -4.46 -6.95 3.34
CA VAL A 161 -3.07 -6.99 2.82
C VAL A 161 -2.09 -7.35 3.96
N VAL A 162 -2.21 -6.71 5.11
CA VAL A 162 -1.30 -6.98 6.25
C VAL A 162 -1.64 -8.31 6.92
N ALA A 163 -2.90 -8.67 7.05
CA ALA A 163 -3.32 -9.93 7.67
C ALA A 163 -2.85 -11.15 6.85
N THR A 164 -2.99 -11.09 5.52
CA THR A 164 -2.53 -12.17 4.63
C THR A 164 -1.01 -12.23 4.55
N LEU A 165 -0.31 -11.09 4.65
CA LEU A 165 1.14 -11.02 4.79
C LEU A 165 1.60 -11.81 6.02
N PHE A 166 1.09 -11.47 7.20
CA PHE A 166 1.49 -12.13 8.43
C PHE A 166 1.05 -13.59 8.51
N LEU A 167 -0.06 -13.94 7.85
CA LEU A 167 -0.53 -15.32 7.78
C LEU A 167 0.51 -16.23 7.09
N TYR A 168 0.94 -15.87 5.86
CA TYR A 168 1.87 -16.74 5.15
C TYR A 168 3.29 -16.67 5.73
N ARG A 169 3.74 -15.51 6.22
CA ARG A 169 5.07 -15.36 6.84
C ARG A 169 5.17 -16.10 8.18
N GLY A 170 4.11 -16.11 8.98
CA GLY A 170 4.06 -16.94 10.18
C GLY A 170 4.21 -18.43 9.86
N ALA A 171 3.53 -18.90 8.80
CA ALA A 171 3.69 -20.28 8.34
C ALA A 171 5.10 -20.55 7.79
N GLN A 172 5.69 -19.61 7.03
CA GLN A 172 7.07 -19.71 6.54
C GLN A 172 8.07 -19.75 7.70
N SER A 173 7.90 -18.94 8.75
CA SER A 173 8.74 -18.97 9.93
C SER A 173 8.64 -20.33 10.63
N ALA A 174 7.43 -20.84 10.83
CA ALA A 174 7.22 -22.17 11.45
C ALA A 174 7.83 -23.32 10.63
N LEU A 175 7.90 -23.19 9.30
CA LEU A 175 8.53 -24.16 8.38
C LEU A 175 10.05 -23.98 8.26
N GLY A 176 10.63 -22.89 8.79
CA GLY A 176 12.03 -22.53 8.58
C GLY A 176 12.35 -21.99 7.19
N ASN A 177 11.33 -21.56 6.43
CA ASN A 177 11.45 -21.04 5.05
C ASN A 177 11.57 -19.51 4.98
N LEU A 178 11.50 -18.79 6.11
CA LEU A 178 11.56 -17.33 6.12
C LEU A 178 13.03 -16.87 6.01
N PRO A 179 13.46 -16.21 4.91
CA PRO A 179 14.88 -15.94 4.61
C PRO A 179 15.58 -15.04 5.65
N PHE A 180 14.82 -14.19 6.34
CA PHE A 180 15.30 -13.19 7.30
C PHE A 180 14.66 -13.36 8.70
N ALA A 181 14.38 -14.60 9.10
CA ALA A 181 13.68 -14.92 10.36
C ALA A 181 14.29 -14.21 11.58
N SER A 182 15.62 -14.08 11.67
CA SER A 182 16.28 -13.39 12.77
C SER A 182 15.92 -11.91 12.93
N GLY A 183 15.34 -11.27 11.91
CA GLY A 183 14.86 -9.88 11.95
C GLY A 183 13.34 -9.76 12.06
N ALA A 184 12.61 -10.74 11.57
CA ALA A 184 11.14 -10.72 11.44
C ALA A 184 10.45 -11.09 12.76
N PHE A 185 10.56 -10.22 13.76
CA PHE A 185 10.18 -10.49 15.15
C PHE A 185 8.70 -10.86 15.33
N PHE A 186 7.79 -10.22 14.60
CA PHE A 186 6.35 -10.48 14.69
C PHE A 186 5.95 -11.71 13.88
N SER A 187 6.51 -11.87 12.68
CA SER A 187 6.32 -13.06 11.84
C SER A 187 6.86 -14.32 12.54
N ASP A 188 8.00 -14.22 13.22
CA ASP A 188 8.58 -15.32 13.98
C ASP A 188 7.76 -15.65 15.23
N TRP A 189 7.27 -14.64 15.94
CA TRP A 189 6.32 -14.86 17.03
C TRP A 189 5.05 -15.59 16.55
N LEU A 190 4.47 -15.20 15.42
CA LEU A 190 3.33 -15.93 14.83
C LEU A 190 3.71 -17.36 14.44
N GLY A 191 4.90 -17.57 13.90
CA GLY A 191 5.42 -18.89 13.58
C GLY A 191 5.51 -19.77 14.83
N SER A 192 5.96 -19.22 15.95
CA SER A 192 6.00 -19.94 17.22
C SER A 192 4.62 -20.41 17.70
N LEU A 193 3.57 -19.62 17.47
CA LEU A 193 2.18 -20.00 17.76
C LEU A 193 1.67 -21.13 16.85
N MET A 194 2.24 -21.26 15.66
CA MET A 194 1.87 -22.28 14.68
C MET A 194 2.72 -23.56 14.80
N SER A 195 3.75 -23.59 15.66
CA SER A 195 4.73 -24.69 15.76
C SER A 195 4.13 -26.06 16.13
N GLY A 196 2.93 -26.09 16.73
CA GLY A 196 2.19 -27.32 17.02
C GLY A 196 1.42 -27.93 15.85
N LEU A 197 1.39 -27.25 14.69
CA LEU A 197 0.69 -27.75 13.50
C LEU A 197 1.58 -28.72 12.70
N SER A 198 0.93 -29.64 11.97
CA SER A 198 1.69 -30.54 11.09
C SER A 198 2.34 -29.77 9.93
N GLU A 199 3.47 -30.27 9.44
CA GLU A 199 4.18 -29.70 8.30
C GLU A 199 3.25 -29.50 7.08
N THR A 200 2.43 -30.51 6.78
CA THR A 200 1.45 -30.44 5.69
C THR A 200 0.44 -29.29 5.89
N THR A 201 -0.03 -29.09 7.13
CA THR A 201 -0.94 -27.98 7.46
C THR A 201 -0.26 -26.63 7.26
N LEU A 202 0.97 -26.48 7.72
CA LEU A 202 1.77 -25.26 7.55
C LEU A 202 2.01 -24.95 6.07
N GLN A 203 2.35 -25.96 5.25
CA GLN A 203 2.53 -25.81 3.80
C GLN A 203 1.24 -25.35 3.10
N TRP A 204 0.07 -25.80 3.55
CA TRP A 204 -1.20 -25.31 3.04
C TRP A 204 -1.51 -23.88 3.49
N ILE A 205 -1.25 -23.54 4.76
CA ILE A 205 -1.43 -22.16 5.25
C ILE A 205 -0.51 -21.20 4.48
N GLU A 206 0.76 -21.57 4.28
CA GLU A 206 1.69 -20.80 3.45
C GLU A 206 1.15 -20.61 2.03
N THR A 207 0.79 -21.71 1.36
CA THR A 207 0.34 -21.69 -0.03
C THR A 207 -0.94 -20.85 -0.23
N VAL A 208 -1.94 -21.09 0.60
CA VAL A 208 -3.21 -20.34 0.58
C VAL A 208 -2.98 -18.88 0.98
N GLY A 209 -2.13 -18.64 1.98
CA GLY A 209 -1.75 -17.30 2.41
C GLY A 209 -1.09 -16.50 1.28
N ILE A 210 -0.18 -17.08 0.50
CA ILE A 210 0.44 -16.44 -0.67
C ILE A 210 -0.59 -16.14 -1.76
N TRP A 211 -1.50 -17.06 -2.08
CA TRP A 211 -2.55 -16.80 -3.05
C TRP A 211 -3.49 -15.67 -2.60
N LEU A 212 -3.85 -15.66 -1.31
CA LEU A 212 -4.65 -14.58 -0.73
C LEU A 212 -3.90 -13.25 -0.77
N GLN A 213 -2.61 -13.23 -0.39
CA GLN A 213 -1.79 -12.01 -0.46
C GLN A 213 -1.77 -11.43 -1.87
N ILE A 214 -1.44 -12.22 -2.87
CA ILE A 214 -1.41 -11.79 -4.28
C ILE A 214 -2.81 -11.35 -4.74
N GLY A 215 -3.84 -12.14 -4.45
CA GLY A 215 -5.21 -11.83 -4.82
C GLY A 215 -5.72 -10.53 -4.19
N VAL A 216 -5.48 -10.33 -2.90
CA VAL A 216 -5.88 -9.11 -2.18
C VAL A 216 -5.13 -7.88 -2.68
N VAL A 217 -3.81 -7.97 -2.88
CA VAL A 217 -3.00 -6.87 -3.41
C VAL A 217 -3.44 -6.46 -4.81
N LEU A 218 -3.68 -7.44 -5.68
CA LEU A 218 -4.14 -7.17 -7.05
C LEU A 218 -5.58 -6.65 -7.09
N ALA A 219 -6.47 -7.17 -6.25
CA ALA A 219 -7.83 -6.63 -6.11
C ALA A 219 -7.79 -5.19 -5.58
N PHE A 220 -6.92 -4.90 -4.61
CA PHE A 220 -6.69 -3.56 -4.10
C PHE A 220 -6.17 -2.62 -5.21
N LEU A 221 -5.25 -3.07 -6.07
CA LEU A 221 -4.79 -2.32 -7.24
C LEU A 221 -5.95 -1.91 -8.15
N VAL A 222 -6.86 -2.84 -8.47
CA VAL A 222 -8.05 -2.53 -9.29
C VAL A 222 -8.95 -1.49 -8.61
N ILE A 223 -9.17 -1.63 -7.29
CA ILE A 223 -9.97 -0.67 -6.51
C ILE A 223 -9.30 0.71 -6.52
N VAL A 224 -7.99 0.80 -6.30
CA VAL A 224 -7.21 2.05 -6.33
C VAL A 224 -7.37 2.76 -7.67
N LEU A 225 -7.20 2.05 -8.78
CA LEU A 225 -7.31 2.61 -10.14
C LEU A 225 -8.71 3.12 -10.48
N ASN A 226 -9.75 2.68 -9.77
CA ASN A 226 -11.14 3.06 -9.98
C ASN A 226 -11.74 3.92 -8.86
N SER A 227 -10.92 4.42 -7.94
CA SER A 227 -11.39 5.18 -6.77
C SER A 227 -10.58 6.46 -6.54
N LYS A 228 -11.01 7.24 -5.54
CA LYS A 228 -10.25 8.41 -5.06
C LYS A 228 -8.84 8.07 -4.56
N HIS A 229 -8.53 6.80 -4.30
CA HIS A 229 -7.21 6.33 -3.87
C HIS A 229 -6.19 6.28 -5.01
N LEU A 230 -6.60 6.61 -6.24
CA LEU A 230 -5.68 6.88 -7.35
C LEU A 230 -4.62 7.95 -6.98
N HIS A 231 -4.87 8.76 -5.93
CA HIS A 231 -3.90 9.74 -5.43
C HIS A 231 -2.56 9.10 -5.03
N ILE A 232 -2.52 7.82 -4.67
CA ILE A 232 -1.29 7.09 -4.35
C ILE A 232 -0.26 7.26 -5.48
N GLY A 233 -0.69 7.13 -6.73
CA GLY A 233 0.17 7.38 -7.90
C GLY A 233 0.10 8.81 -8.44
N ALA A 234 -1.05 9.48 -8.32
CA ALA A 234 -1.26 10.79 -8.92
C ALA A 234 -0.67 11.95 -8.08
N ALA A 235 -0.57 11.81 -6.75
CA ALA A 235 -0.06 12.88 -5.90
C ALA A 235 1.41 13.23 -6.19
N PRO A 236 2.36 12.28 -6.29
CA PRO A 236 3.72 12.58 -6.70
C PRO A 236 3.76 13.31 -8.05
N VAL A 237 3.07 12.79 -9.06
CA VAL A 237 3.03 13.44 -10.38
C VAL A 237 2.50 14.88 -10.29
N ASN A 238 1.44 15.10 -9.51
CA ASN A 238 0.87 16.44 -9.31
C ASN A 238 1.81 17.39 -8.56
N VAL A 239 2.55 16.91 -7.56
CA VAL A 239 3.53 17.71 -6.84
C VAL A 239 4.68 18.07 -7.76
N TYR A 240 5.23 17.09 -8.48
CA TYR A 240 6.34 17.31 -9.41
C TYR A 240 5.96 18.29 -10.53
N THR A 241 4.77 18.15 -11.11
CA THR A 241 4.30 19.00 -12.22
C THR A 241 3.52 20.23 -11.78
N SER A 242 3.50 20.57 -10.50
CA SER A 242 2.79 21.75 -9.98
C SER A 242 3.28 23.05 -10.64
N ARG A 243 2.41 24.08 -10.73
CA ARG A 243 2.81 25.42 -11.17
C ARG A 243 3.75 26.07 -10.17
N ARG A 244 4.81 26.70 -10.65
CA ARG A 244 5.77 27.45 -9.85
C ARG A 244 6.06 28.79 -10.52
N PRO A 245 6.34 29.87 -9.75
CA PRO A 245 6.45 29.90 -8.29
C PRO A 245 5.12 29.78 -7.54
N ASN A 246 3.99 30.24 -8.11
CA ASN A 246 2.68 30.18 -7.47
C ASN A 246 1.66 29.51 -8.38
N ALA A 247 0.81 28.67 -7.81
CA ALA A 247 -0.23 27.95 -8.54
C ALA A 247 -1.35 28.87 -9.06
N LEU A 248 -1.69 29.88 -8.28
CA LEU A 248 -2.66 30.91 -8.61
C LEU A 248 -1.98 32.26 -8.42
N GLY A 249 -2.02 33.11 -9.43
CA GLY A 249 -1.69 34.52 -9.29
C GLY A 249 -2.73 35.23 -8.39
N PRO A 250 -2.39 36.36 -7.79
CA PRO A 250 -3.40 37.17 -7.14
C PRO A 250 -4.51 37.50 -8.16
N LEU A 251 -5.76 37.42 -7.72
CA LEU A 251 -6.87 37.97 -8.53
C LEU A 251 -6.56 39.47 -8.72
N LEU A 252 -6.49 39.87 -9.96
CA LEU A 252 -6.36 41.32 -10.26
C LEU A 252 -7.60 42.03 -9.74
N PRO A 253 -7.43 43.23 -9.15
CA PRO A 253 -8.58 44.04 -8.76
C PRO A 253 -9.51 44.24 -9.97
N ILE A 254 -10.79 44.00 -9.77
CA ILE A 254 -11.81 44.36 -10.76
C ILE A 254 -12.01 45.88 -10.62
N TYR A 255 -11.57 46.62 -11.61
CA TYR A 255 -11.80 48.08 -11.70
C TYR A 255 -13.14 48.33 -12.35
#